data_9735e4c5ebfc218d1c201707d4c99e1c
#
_entry.id   9735e4c5ebfc218d1c201707d4c99e1c
#
_cell.length_a   1.000
_cell.length_b   1.000
_cell.length_c   1.000
_cell.angle_alpha   90.00
_cell.angle_beta   90.00
_cell.angle_gamma   90.00
#
_symmetry.space_group_name_H-M   'P 1'
#
loop_
_entity.id
_entity.type
_entity.pdbx_description
1 polymer ?
#
loop_
_entity_poly.entity_id
_entity_poly.type
_entity_poly.pdbx_seq_one_letter_code
_entity_poly.pdbx_strand_id
1 'polypeptide(L)'
;MDTNIKKCFISIPVTGHEDTYVDDCIKFKDQLVERYPNVDFITPIDVTMELDRPTSFYMGKDIEQLLDCDAIVSVHGWETSKGCKVERYTAEVYGLTRYFIDELLTP
;
A
#
# COMPACT_ATOMS: atom_id res chain seq x y z
N MET A 1 -10.47 8.90 8.34
CA MET A 1 -10.60 7.49 7.90
C MET A 1 -11.83 6.88 8.56
N ASP A 2 -12.57 6.09 7.84
CA ASP A 2 -13.77 5.42 8.37
C ASP A 2 -13.43 4.53 9.56
N THR A 3 -14.31 4.54 10.57
CA THR A 3 -14.09 3.76 11.80
C THR A 3 -14.21 2.26 11.61
N ASN A 4 -14.81 1.80 10.51
CA ASN A 4 -14.91 0.37 10.20
C ASN A 4 -13.68 -0.17 9.45
N ILE A 5 -12.70 0.66 9.12
CA ILE A 5 -11.45 0.20 8.52
C ILE A 5 -10.57 -0.37 9.63
N LYS A 6 -10.25 -1.67 9.52
CA LYS A 6 -9.40 -2.38 10.47
C LYS A 6 -8.02 -2.68 9.90
N LYS A 7 -7.92 -2.83 8.58
CA LYS A 7 -6.69 -3.22 7.90
C LYS A 7 -6.58 -2.47 6.58
N CYS A 8 -5.43 -1.85 6.33
CA CYS A 8 -5.21 -1.02 5.17
C CYS A 8 -3.88 -1.35 4.50
N PHE A 9 -3.91 -1.56 3.19
CA PHE A 9 -2.72 -1.82 2.38
C PHE A 9 -2.11 -0.50 1.91
N ILE A 10 -0.80 -0.32 2.12
CA ILE A 10 -0.08 0.86 1.65
C ILE A 10 0.56 0.53 0.30
N SER A 11 0.04 1.14 -0.76
CA SER A 11 0.55 0.94 -2.13
C SER A 11 1.62 1.98 -2.42
N ILE A 12 2.87 1.52 -2.58
CA ILE A 12 4.05 2.38 -2.70
C ILE A 12 4.75 2.10 -4.02
N PRO A 13 5.02 3.14 -4.86
CA PRO A 13 5.70 2.93 -6.14
C PRO A 13 7.16 2.55 -5.94
N VAL A 14 7.62 1.57 -6.76
CA VAL A 14 9.02 1.14 -6.81
C VAL A 14 9.76 1.87 -7.92
N THR A 15 9.15 1.95 -9.11
CA THR A 15 9.77 2.54 -10.30
C THR A 15 10.14 4.00 -10.04
N GLY A 16 11.41 4.35 -10.23
CA GLY A 16 11.92 5.68 -9.94
C GLY A 16 12.27 5.91 -8.47
N HIS A 17 12.01 4.93 -7.61
CA HIS A 17 12.24 5.03 -6.16
C HIS A 17 13.01 3.81 -5.62
N GLU A 18 13.75 3.10 -6.48
CA GLU A 18 14.40 1.84 -6.12
C GLU A 18 15.33 1.99 -4.92
N ASP A 19 16.08 3.10 -4.84
CA ASP A 19 17.05 3.34 -3.77
C ASP A 19 16.39 3.71 -2.44
N THR A 20 15.14 4.17 -2.44
CA THR A 20 14.44 4.67 -1.25
C THR A 20 13.23 3.83 -0.88
N TYR A 21 12.92 2.80 -1.66
CA TYR A 21 11.67 2.06 -1.54
C TYR A 21 11.43 1.48 -0.14
N VAL A 22 12.44 0.81 0.42
CA VAL A 22 12.32 0.20 1.76
C VAL A 22 12.13 1.29 2.81
N ASP A 23 12.91 2.37 2.72
CA ASP A 23 12.80 3.50 3.64
C ASP A 23 11.44 4.19 3.52
N ASP A 24 10.91 4.30 2.30
CA ASP A 24 9.58 4.87 2.06
C ASP A 24 8.50 4.02 2.71
N CYS A 25 8.59 2.70 2.59
CA CYS A 25 7.65 1.78 3.24
C CYS A 25 7.64 1.99 4.75
N ILE A 26 8.80 2.05 5.36
CA ILE A 26 8.94 2.25 6.81
C ILE A 26 8.38 3.61 7.22
N LYS A 27 8.78 4.66 6.50
CA LYS A 27 8.38 6.04 6.79
C LYS A 27 6.86 6.21 6.77
N PHE A 28 6.22 5.79 5.67
CA PHE A 28 4.77 5.99 5.54
C PHE A 28 3.99 5.11 6.51
N LYS A 29 4.46 3.89 6.74
CA LYS A 29 3.80 3.03 7.73
C LYS A 29 3.89 3.64 9.12
N ASP A 30 5.05 4.13 9.53
CA ASP A 30 5.22 4.75 10.86
C ASP A 30 4.31 5.97 11.02
N GLN A 31 4.23 6.83 10.01
CA GLN A 31 3.37 8.01 10.04
C GLN A 31 1.89 7.64 10.16
N LEU A 32 1.46 6.62 9.41
CA LEU A 32 0.06 6.19 9.42
C LEU A 32 -0.30 5.47 10.72
N VAL A 33 0.57 4.63 11.24
CA VAL A 33 0.36 3.93 12.52
C VAL A 33 0.25 4.94 13.67
N GLU A 34 1.10 5.97 13.66
CA GLU A 34 1.04 7.02 14.68
C GLU A 34 -0.31 7.75 14.65
N ARG A 35 -0.80 8.05 13.46
CA ARG A 35 -2.04 8.82 13.32
C ARG A 35 -3.30 7.96 13.50
N TYR A 36 -3.23 6.69 13.11
CA TYR A 36 -4.37 5.76 13.17
C TYR A 36 -3.96 4.49 13.90
N PRO A 37 -3.77 4.55 15.23
CA PRO A 37 -3.19 3.42 15.98
C PRO A 37 -4.09 2.18 16.04
N ASN A 38 -5.37 2.31 15.68
CA ASN A 38 -6.30 1.19 15.69
C ASN A 38 -6.41 0.46 14.35
N VAL A 39 -5.66 0.90 13.35
CA VAL A 39 -5.66 0.30 12.01
C VAL A 39 -4.37 -0.48 11.81
N ASP A 40 -4.49 -1.69 11.27
CA ASP A 40 -3.33 -2.50 10.89
C ASP A 40 -2.91 -2.13 9.47
N PHE A 41 -1.75 -1.47 9.33
CA PHE A 41 -1.22 -1.07 8.04
C PHE A 41 -0.20 -2.09 7.55
N ILE A 42 -0.32 -2.48 6.29
CA ILE A 42 0.55 -3.46 5.65
C ILE A 42 1.23 -2.82 4.45
N THR A 43 2.55 -2.95 4.36
CA THR A 43 3.34 -2.52 3.20
C THR A 43 3.76 -3.74 2.38
N PRO A 44 4.20 -3.55 1.12
CA PRO A 44 4.72 -4.68 0.34
C PRO A 44 5.92 -5.38 0.98
N ILE A 45 6.76 -4.69 1.76
CA ILE A 45 7.89 -5.33 2.43
C ILE A 45 7.46 -6.17 3.63
N ASP A 46 6.27 -5.93 4.20
CA ASP A 46 5.71 -6.79 5.25
C ASP A 46 5.22 -8.12 4.66
N VAL A 47 4.88 -8.11 3.37
CA VAL A 47 4.34 -9.28 2.68
C VAL A 47 5.44 -10.28 2.35
N THR A 48 6.57 -9.79 1.82
CA THR A 48 7.72 -10.62 1.51
C THR A 48 8.99 -9.79 1.46
N MET A 49 10.09 -10.38 1.93
CA MET A 49 11.44 -9.83 1.79
C MET A 49 12.28 -10.67 0.82
N GLU A 50 11.67 -11.61 0.10
CA GLU A 50 12.42 -12.41 -0.87
C GLU A 50 12.91 -11.53 -2.02
N LEU A 51 14.17 -11.77 -2.43
CA LEU A 51 14.81 -11.03 -3.51
C LEU A 51 14.86 -11.87 -4.78
N ASP A 52 15.07 -11.21 -5.93
CA ASP A 52 15.34 -11.88 -7.21
C ASP A 52 14.18 -12.75 -7.70
N ARG A 53 12.97 -12.39 -7.36
CA ARG A 53 11.77 -13.04 -7.88
C ARG A 53 11.19 -12.25 -9.05
N PRO A 54 10.46 -12.89 -9.97
CA PRO A 54 9.82 -12.18 -11.07
C PRO A 54 8.69 -11.27 -10.58
N THR A 55 8.34 -10.28 -11.38
CA THR A 55 7.27 -9.32 -11.07
C THR A 55 5.97 -10.02 -10.69
N SER A 56 5.62 -11.12 -11.38
CA SER A 56 4.41 -11.87 -11.09
C SER A 56 4.36 -12.40 -9.65
N PHE A 57 5.51 -12.78 -9.10
CA PHE A 57 5.58 -13.25 -7.71
C PHE A 57 5.20 -12.12 -6.74
N TYR A 58 5.81 -10.93 -6.92
CA TYR A 58 5.53 -9.80 -6.02
C TYR A 58 4.10 -9.30 -6.18
N MET A 59 3.62 -9.17 -7.41
CA MET A 59 2.24 -8.72 -7.66
C MET A 59 1.23 -9.71 -7.09
N GLY A 60 1.49 -11.01 -7.24
CA GLY A 60 0.60 -12.02 -6.68
C GLY A 60 0.50 -11.92 -5.16
N LYS A 61 1.64 -11.75 -4.49
CA LYS A 61 1.69 -11.59 -3.03
C LYS A 61 0.99 -10.31 -2.58
N ASP A 62 1.22 -9.21 -3.28
CA ASP A 62 0.60 -7.93 -2.94
C ASP A 62 -0.92 -7.98 -3.10
N ILE A 63 -1.40 -8.52 -4.21
CA ILE A 63 -2.85 -8.65 -4.45
C ILE A 63 -3.50 -9.57 -3.40
N GLU A 64 -2.85 -10.68 -3.06
CA GLU A 64 -3.35 -11.57 -2.02
C GLU A 64 -3.56 -10.82 -0.70
N GLN A 65 -2.58 -10.03 -0.28
CA GLN A 65 -2.69 -9.24 0.94
C GLN A 65 -3.69 -8.10 0.82
N LEU A 66 -3.71 -7.43 -0.33
CA LEU A 66 -4.67 -6.35 -0.56
C LEU A 66 -6.11 -6.84 -0.40
N LEU A 67 -6.42 -8.01 -0.91
CA LEU A 67 -7.78 -8.56 -0.85
C LEU A 67 -8.19 -8.97 0.57
N ASP A 68 -7.24 -9.10 1.49
CA ASP A 68 -7.52 -9.30 2.92
C ASP A 68 -7.70 -7.98 3.67
N CYS A 69 -7.52 -6.86 3.01
CA CYS A 69 -7.65 -5.54 3.61
C CYS A 69 -9.03 -4.94 3.38
N ASP A 70 -9.38 -3.95 4.19
CA ASP A 70 -10.60 -3.16 4.04
C ASP A 70 -10.41 -1.95 3.13
N ALA A 71 -9.17 -1.50 3.00
CA ALA A 71 -8.84 -0.27 2.28
C ALA A 71 -7.44 -0.33 1.68
N ILE A 72 -7.22 0.56 0.73
CA ILE A 72 -5.90 0.83 0.15
C ILE A 72 -5.61 2.32 0.31
N VAL A 73 -4.36 2.67 0.56
CA VAL A 73 -3.88 4.04 0.46
C VAL A 73 -2.76 4.09 -0.57
N SER A 74 -2.90 5.00 -1.54
CA SER A 74 -1.92 5.17 -2.63
C SER A 74 -0.99 6.33 -2.30
N VAL A 75 0.32 6.08 -2.39
CA VAL A 75 1.37 7.07 -2.14
C VAL A 75 1.68 7.80 -3.45
N HIS A 76 2.21 9.03 -3.35
CA HIS A 76 2.55 9.85 -4.51
C HIS A 76 3.40 9.07 -5.52
N GLY A 77 3.12 9.27 -6.80
CA GLY A 77 3.77 8.55 -7.89
C GLY A 77 3.05 7.28 -8.32
N TRP A 78 1.93 6.96 -7.69
CA TRP A 78 1.16 5.76 -8.04
C TRP A 78 0.67 5.79 -9.50
N GLU A 79 0.42 6.98 -10.05
CA GLU A 79 -0.14 7.14 -11.40
C GLU A 79 0.80 6.64 -12.50
N THR A 80 2.11 6.64 -12.22
CA THR A 80 3.13 6.19 -13.18
C THR A 80 3.67 4.80 -12.84
N SER A 81 3.19 4.19 -11.77
CA SER A 81 3.60 2.86 -11.34
C SER A 81 2.59 1.82 -11.80
N LYS A 82 3.02 0.88 -12.62
CA LYS A 82 2.14 -0.20 -13.11
C LYS A 82 1.56 -1.02 -11.95
N GLY A 83 2.40 -1.37 -10.97
CA GLY A 83 1.97 -2.15 -9.81
C GLY A 83 0.94 -1.41 -8.98
N CYS A 84 1.19 -0.13 -8.69
CA CYS A 84 0.27 0.69 -7.90
C CYS A 84 -1.08 0.86 -8.61
N LYS A 85 -1.06 1.03 -9.94
CA LYS A 85 -2.30 1.15 -10.72
C LYS A 85 -3.10 -0.15 -10.67
N VAL A 86 -2.44 -1.30 -10.79
CA VAL A 86 -3.11 -2.60 -10.71
C VAL A 86 -3.71 -2.80 -9.32
N GLU A 87 -2.97 -2.48 -8.27
CA GLU A 87 -3.45 -2.60 -6.90
C GLU A 87 -4.67 -1.70 -6.67
N ARG A 88 -4.61 -0.45 -7.10
CA ARG A 88 -5.73 0.47 -6.93
C ARG A 88 -6.96 0.06 -7.74
N TYR A 89 -6.76 -0.41 -8.97
CA TYR A 89 -7.85 -0.93 -9.79
C TYR A 89 -8.47 -2.18 -9.17
N THR A 90 -7.66 -3.07 -8.62
CA THR A 90 -8.15 -4.25 -7.90
C THR A 90 -9.02 -3.84 -6.73
N ALA A 91 -8.58 -2.86 -5.94
CA ALA A 91 -9.37 -2.32 -4.83
C ALA A 91 -10.71 -1.78 -5.31
N GLU A 92 -10.72 -1.08 -6.45
CA GLU A 92 -11.96 -0.56 -7.05
C GLU A 92 -12.92 -1.70 -7.42
N VAL A 93 -12.40 -2.72 -8.11
CA VAL A 93 -13.23 -3.85 -8.58
C VAL A 93 -13.84 -4.62 -7.42
N TYR A 94 -13.09 -4.80 -6.35
CA TYR A 94 -13.54 -5.55 -5.18
C TYR A 94 -14.20 -4.69 -4.11
N GLY A 95 -14.43 -3.42 -4.39
CA GLY A 95 -15.20 -2.53 -3.50
C GLY A 95 -14.49 -2.12 -2.22
N LEU A 96 -13.16 -2.17 -2.19
CA LEU A 96 -12.40 -1.69 -1.04
C LEU A 96 -12.41 -0.15 -0.99
N THR A 97 -12.35 0.41 0.20
CA THR A 97 -12.21 1.85 0.37
C THR A 97 -10.84 2.31 -0.14
N ARG A 98 -10.82 3.42 -0.89
CA ARG A 98 -9.58 3.90 -1.54
C ARG A 98 -9.25 5.31 -1.04
N TYR A 99 -8.02 5.45 -0.52
CA TYR A 99 -7.51 6.73 -0.05
C TYR A 99 -6.27 7.12 -0.83
N PHE A 100 -5.99 8.43 -0.87
CA PHE A 100 -4.68 8.96 -1.22
C PHE A 100 -3.95 9.32 0.06
N ILE A 101 -2.63 9.21 0.04
CA ILE A 101 -1.83 9.44 1.26
C ILE A 101 -2.09 10.82 1.87
N ASP A 102 -2.28 11.85 1.04
CA ASP A 102 -2.51 13.20 1.55
C ASP A 102 -3.83 13.32 2.32
N GLU A 103 -4.84 12.54 1.96
CA GLU A 103 -6.12 12.54 2.69
C GLU A 103 -5.94 12.07 4.14
N LEU A 104 -5.00 11.17 4.37
CA LEU A 104 -4.80 10.56 5.68
C LEU A 104 -3.75 11.29 6.53
N LEU A 105 -2.79 11.96 5.91
CA LEU A 105 -1.67 12.61 6.60
C LEU A 105 -1.77 14.14 6.67
N THR A 106 -2.72 14.75 5.98
CA THR A 106 -2.94 16.20 6.07
C THR A 106 -3.66 16.52 7.38
N PRO A 107 -3.23 17.57 8.11
CA PRO A 107 -3.87 17.98 9.36
C PRO A 107 -5.33 18.39 9.18
#